data_95b14131f6417c308bba570c0fd16493
#
_entry.id   95b14131f6417c308bba570c0fd16493
#
_cell.length_a   1.000
_cell.length_b   1.000
_cell.length_c   1.000
_cell.angle_alpha   90.00
_cell.angle_beta   90.00
_cell.angle_gamma   90.00
#
_symmetry.space_group_name_H-M   'P 1'
#
loop_
_entity.id
_entity.type
_entity.pdbx_description
1 polymer ?
#
loop_
_entity_poly.entity_id
_entity_poly.type
_entity_poly.pdbx_seq_one_letter_code
_entity_poly.pdbx_strand_id
1 'polypeptide(L)'
;MIPIQNVYYMLSYAFQVLNEQGYKNIATEQFHNTAELMAAILEKGIAIQLKRGLGKEYIPQTEALSSLRGKIDIAESIKTQSTLRKQLICTYDEFSVNSIMNRIIKSTVEILLRSNISKQRKKNLRKLMLYFSEVDFIDLY
;
A
#
# COMPACT_ATOMS: atom_id res chain seq x y z
N MET A 1 10.17 -0.98 11.75
CA MET A 1 9.99 0.50 11.90
C MET A 1 10.04 1.14 10.53
N ILE A 2 9.02 1.90 10.18
CA ILE A 2 8.99 2.62 8.91
C ILE A 2 9.95 3.81 9.00
N PRO A 3 10.80 4.06 7.99
CA PRO A 3 11.63 5.27 8.00
C PRO A 3 10.80 6.54 8.13
N ILE A 4 11.28 7.49 8.91
CA ILE A 4 10.61 8.77 9.14
C ILE A 4 10.30 9.49 7.83
N GLN A 5 11.20 9.39 6.85
CA GLN A 5 10.98 9.99 5.54
C GLN A 5 9.72 9.46 4.83
N ASN A 6 9.45 8.16 4.95
CA ASN A 6 8.28 7.55 4.34
C ASN A 6 6.99 8.03 5.03
N VAL A 7 7.01 8.18 6.34
CA VAL A 7 5.90 8.77 7.10
C VAL A 7 5.67 10.22 6.66
N TYR A 8 6.75 10.99 6.50
CA TYR A 8 6.69 12.36 6.03
C TYR A 8 6.05 12.46 4.63
N TYR A 9 6.50 11.63 3.69
CA TYR A 9 5.92 11.61 2.34
C TYR A 9 4.44 11.26 2.37
N MET A 10 4.07 10.32 3.20
CA MET A 10 2.68 9.91 3.32
C MET A 10 1.81 11.02 3.91
N LEU A 11 2.30 11.72 4.93
CA LEU A 11 1.63 12.88 5.49
C LEU A 11 1.50 14.00 4.46
N SER A 12 2.55 14.27 3.70
CA SER A 12 2.54 15.26 2.64
C SER A 12 1.48 14.95 1.58
N TYR A 13 1.38 13.68 1.19
CA TYR A 13 0.34 13.21 0.29
C TYR A 13 -1.06 13.38 0.88
N ALA A 14 -1.25 13.00 2.14
CA ALA A 14 -2.51 13.17 2.84
C ALA A 14 -2.90 14.65 2.95
N PHE A 15 -1.95 15.53 3.26
CA PHE A 15 -2.20 16.98 3.29
C PHE A 15 -2.56 17.54 1.93
N GLN A 16 -1.92 17.08 0.87
CA GLN A 16 -2.29 17.48 -0.49
C GLN A 16 -3.74 17.11 -0.81
N VAL A 17 -4.14 15.89 -0.50
CA VAL A 17 -5.52 15.43 -0.67
C VAL A 17 -6.47 16.26 0.19
N LEU A 18 -6.11 16.58 1.43
CA LEU A 18 -6.88 17.44 2.31
C LEU A 18 -7.09 18.83 1.72
N ASN A 19 -6.03 19.44 1.20
CA ASN A 19 -6.10 20.75 0.56
C ASN A 19 -7.02 20.74 -0.65
N GLU A 20 -6.91 19.72 -1.50
CA GLU A 20 -7.71 19.56 -2.71
C GLU A 20 -9.20 19.35 -2.40
N GLN A 21 -9.51 18.67 -1.30
CA GLN A 21 -10.87 18.29 -0.92
C GLN A 21 -11.50 19.20 0.15
N GLY A 22 -10.76 20.21 0.63
CA GLY A 22 -11.29 21.18 1.58
C GLY A 22 -11.63 20.61 2.95
N TYR A 23 -10.81 19.76 3.52
CA TYR A 23 -11.02 19.14 4.84
C TYR A 23 -10.83 20.13 5.98
N LYS A 24 -11.66 21.13 6.06
CA LYS A 24 -11.55 22.15 7.10
C LYS A 24 -11.88 21.62 8.50
N ASN A 25 -12.60 20.50 8.57
CA ASN A 25 -13.12 19.98 9.84
C ASN A 25 -12.09 19.30 10.72
N ILE A 26 -10.97 18.82 10.16
CA ILE A 26 -9.90 18.19 10.98
C ILE A 26 -9.30 19.20 11.94
N ALA A 27 -9.16 20.44 11.53
CA ALA A 27 -8.57 21.49 12.36
C ALA A 27 -9.40 21.84 13.59
N THR A 28 -10.67 21.45 13.62
CA THR A 28 -11.58 21.72 14.75
C THR A 28 -11.66 20.57 15.76
N GLU A 29 -11.16 19.39 15.42
CA GLU A 29 -11.13 18.25 16.35
C GLU A 29 -9.99 18.41 17.33
N GLN A 30 -10.25 18.02 18.59
CA GLN A 30 -9.20 17.93 19.60
C GLN A 30 -8.60 16.53 19.59
N PHE A 31 -7.29 16.46 19.48
CA PHE A 31 -6.56 15.18 19.46
C PHE A 31 -5.74 15.03 20.73
N HIS A 32 -5.85 13.87 21.37
CA HIS A 32 -5.14 13.58 22.63
C HIS A 32 -3.63 13.41 22.42
N ASN A 33 -3.20 13.00 21.21
CA ASN A 33 -1.79 12.80 20.90
C ASN A 33 -1.55 12.85 19.39
N THR A 34 -0.29 12.85 19.01
CA THR A 34 0.11 12.91 17.58
C THR A 34 -0.37 11.69 16.80
N ALA A 35 -0.37 10.50 17.41
CA ALA A 35 -0.84 9.29 16.75
C ALA A 35 -2.32 9.38 16.38
N GLU A 36 -3.14 9.96 17.26
CA GLU A 36 -4.57 10.17 16.98
C GLU A 36 -4.76 11.14 15.81
N LEU A 37 -3.99 12.23 15.76
CA LEU A 37 -4.02 13.17 14.64
C LEU A 37 -3.64 12.50 13.33
N MET A 38 -2.54 11.74 13.32
CA MET A 38 -2.09 11.01 12.14
C MET A 38 -3.13 10.00 11.67
N ALA A 39 -3.73 9.28 12.60
CA ALA A 39 -4.78 8.31 12.31
C ALA A 39 -6.01 8.99 11.69
N ALA A 40 -6.40 10.16 12.18
CA ALA A 40 -7.51 10.93 11.63
C ALA A 40 -7.24 11.36 10.19
N ILE A 41 -6.04 11.87 9.92
CA ILE A 41 -5.63 12.30 8.57
C ILE A 41 -5.64 11.10 7.61
N LEU A 42 -5.06 9.98 8.02
CA LEU A 42 -5.00 8.78 7.19
C LEU A 42 -6.38 8.19 6.93
N GLU A 43 -7.23 8.12 7.94
CA GLU A 43 -8.59 7.61 7.78
C GLU A 43 -9.34 8.38 6.69
N LYS A 44 -9.30 9.70 6.72
CA LYS A 44 -9.95 10.55 5.72
C LYS A 44 -9.29 10.42 4.35
N GLY A 45 -7.97 10.45 4.30
CA GLY A 45 -7.22 10.30 3.05
C GLY A 45 -7.48 8.96 2.36
N ILE A 46 -7.46 7.87 3.11
CA ILE A 46 -7.74 6.53 2.59
C ILE A 46 -9.19 6.42 2.11
N ALA A 47 -10.14 6.95 2.86
CA ALA A 47 -11.54 6.92 2.47
C ALA A 47 -11.77 7.61 1.12
N ILE A 48 -11.08 8.72 0.86
CA ILE A 48 -11.14 9.41 -0.42
C ILE A 48 -10.49 8.60 -1.52
N GLN A 49 -9.33 8.01 -1.25
CA GLN A 49 -8.64 7.15 -2.22
C GLN A 49 -9.51 5.96 -2.63
N LEU A 50 -10.22 5.36 -1.70
CA LEU A 50 -11.11 4.25 -1.99
C LEU A 50 -12.29 4.68 -2.89
N LYS A 51 -12.80 5.89 -2.70
CA LYS A 51 -13.87 6.41 -3.58
C LYS A 51 -13.38 6.63 -5.01
N ARG A 52 -12.11 6.96 -5.19
CA ARG A 52 -11.48 7.16 -6.51
C ARG A 52 -10.94 5.85 -7.09
N GLY A 53 -10.94 4.77 -6.32
CA GLY A 53 -10.21 3.53 -6.61
C GLY A 53 -8.78 3.59 -6.13
N LEU A 54 -8.24 2.45 -5.68
CA LEU A 54 -6.84 2.37 -5.26
C LEU A 54 -5.91 2.61 -6.44
N GLY A 55 -4.84 3.38 -6.20
CA GLY A 55 -3.81 3.61 -7.20
C GLY A 55 -3.15 2.30 -7.62
N LYS A 56 -2.93 2.16 -8.93
CA LYS A 56 -2.26 0.99 -9.51
C LYS A 56 -1.01 1.44 -10.24
N GLU A 57 -0.01 0.58 -10.23
CA GLU A 57 1.21 0.78 -11.01
C GLU A 57 1.66 -0.53 -11.64
N TYR A 58 2.48 -0.42 -12.69
CA TYR A 58 3.08 -1.60 -13.29
C TYR A 58 4.23 -2.08 -12.42
N ILE A 59 4.12 -3.34 -11.96
CA ILE A 59 5.11 -3.97 -11.10
C ILE A 59 5.71 -5.15 -11.85
N PRO A 60 7.06 -5.22 -11.99
CA PRO A 60 7.70 -6.36 -12.62
C PRO A 60 7.45 -7.64 -11.84
N GLN A 61 7.04 -8.68 -12.55
CA GLN A 61 6.85 -10.01 -11.99
C GLN A 61 7.69 -11.02 -12.77
N THR A 62 8.33 -11.93 -12.05
CA THR A 62 9.11 -13.03 -12.64
C THR A 62 8.59 -14.34 -12.10
N GLU A 63 8.07 -15.19 -12.96
CA GLU A 63 7.52 -16.48 -12.55
C GLU A 63 7.59 -17.52 -13.65
N ALA A 64 7.48 -18.79 -13.27
CA ALA A 64 7.40 -19.91 -14.21
C ALA A 64 5.97 -20.01 -14.74
N LEU A 65 5.82 -19.89 -16.06
CA LEU A 65 4.51 -19.87 -16.74
C LEU A 65 4.43 -20.98 -17.79
N SER A 66 3.25 -21.55 -17.92
CA SER A 66 2.94 -22.54 -18.97
C SER A 66 2.64 -21.89 -20.31
N SER A 67 2.38 -20.57 -20.35
CA SER A 67 2.20 -19.79 -21.57
C SER A 67 3.10 -18.56 -21.53
N LEU A 68 3.54 -18.13 -22.72
CA LEU A 68 4.45 -16.99 -22.86
C LEU A 68 3.78 -15.68 -22.42
N ARG A 69 4.48 -14.92 -21.57
CA ARG A 69 4.05 -13.59 -21.15
C ARG A 69 5.27 -12.71 -20.90
N GLY A 70 5.33 -11.57 -21.57
CA GLY A 70 6.45 -10.65 -21.44
C GLY A 70 7.76 -11.21 -21.99
N LYS A 71 8.85 -11.04 -21.26
CA LYS A 71 10.19 -11.45 -21.65
C LYS A 71 10.57 -12.79 -21.03
N ILE A 72 11.04 -13.72 -21.86
CA ILE A 72 11.54 -15.02 -21.40
C ILE A 72 12.96 -14.84 -20.82
N ASP A 73 13.18 -15.36 -19.63
CA ASP A 73 14.51 -15.54 -19.09
C ASP A 73 14.99 -16.96 -19.40
N ILE A 74 15.73 -17.10 -20.50
CA ILE A 74 16.19 -18.41 -20.99
C ILE A 74 17.17 -19.04 -20.00
N ALA A 75 18.12 -18.26 -19.50
CA ALA A 75 19.14 -18.76 -18.57
C ALA A 75 18.51 -19.30 -17.29
N GLU A 76 17.59 -18.56 -16.69
CA GLU A 76 16.91 -18.99 -15.46
C GLU A 76 15.97 -20.16 -15.73
N SER A 77 15.33 -20.23 -16.89
CA SER A 77 14.49 -21.36 -17.29
C SER A 77 15.29 -22.65 -17.38
N ILE A 78 16.51 -22.61 -17.91
CA ILE A 78 17.42 -23.75 -17.99
C ILE A 78 17.92 -24.11 -16.60
N LYS A 79 18.38 -23.14 -15.82
CA LYS A 79 18.95 -23.33 -14.49
C LYS A 79 17.97 -23.98 -13.53
N THR A 80 16.72 -23.57 -13.55
CA THR A 80 15.67 -24.11 -12.69
C THR A 80 14.98 -25.35 -13.26
N GLN A 81 15.36 -25.77 -14.49
CA GLN A 81 14.74 -26.88 -15.20
C GLN A 81 13.22 -26.73 -15.37
N SER A 82 12.75 -25.48 -15.47
CA SER A 82 11.32 -25.20 -15.63
C SER A 82 10.73 -25.82 -16.89
N THR A 83 11.55 -25.98 -17.93
CA THR A 83 11.15 -26.58 -19.21
C THR A 83 10.71 -28.04 -19.07
N LEU A 84 11.23 -28.78 -18.06
CA LEU A 84 10.78 -30.13 -17.77
C LEU A 84 9.33 -30.19 -17.29
N ARG A 85 8.83 -29.08 -16.73
CA ARG A 85 7.43 -28.91 -16.31
C ARG A 85 6.60 -28.22 -17.37
N LYS A 86 7.12 -28.07 -18.59
CA LYS A 86 6.49 -27.31 -19.68
C LYS A 86 6.21 -25.86 -19.31
N GLN A 87 7.14 -25.25 -18.59
CA GLN A 87 7.06 -23.86 -18.15
C GLN A 87 8.32 -23.09 -18.54
N LEU A 88 8.18 -21.79 -18.74
CA LEU A 88 9.28 -20.86 -18.98
C LEU A 88 9.28 -19.78 -17.89
N ILE A 89 10.46 -19.38 -17.43
CA ILE A 89 10.57 -18.25 -16.53
C ILE A 89 10.39 -16.97 -17.36
N CYS A 90 9.35 -16.22 -17.06
CA CYS A 90 9.00 -14.99 -17.76
C CYS A 90 9.00 -13.80 -16.83
N THR A 91 9.47 -12.66 -17.31
CA THR A 91 9.36 -11.36 -16.63
C THR A 91 8.36 -10.50 -17.39
N TYR A 92 7.36 -10.00 -16.69
CA TYR A 92 6.32 -9.16 -17.25
C TYR A 92 5.90 -8.09 -16.23
N ASP A 93 5.26 -7.03 -16.72
CA ASP A 93 4.72 -5.99 -15.84
C ASP A 93 3.26 -6.27 -15.54
N GLU A 94 2.92 -6.31 -14.25
CA GLU A 94 1.55 -6.48 -13.79
C GLU A 94 1.00 -5.15 -13.30
N PHE A 95 -0.18 -4.75 -13.79
CA PHE A 95 -0.87 -3.55 -13.31
C PHE A 95 -1.61 -3.88 -12.01
N SER A 96 -1.02 -3.48 -10.89
CA SER A 96 -1.39 -3.99 -9.57
C SER A 96 -1.65 -2.87 -8.57
N VAL A 97 -2.57 -3.11 -7.63
CA VAL A 97 -2.78 -2.26 -6.45
C VAL A 97 -1.67 -2.40 -5.41
N ASN A 98 -0.79 -3.39 -5.56
CA ASN A 98 0.33 -3.62 -4.64
C ASN A 98 1.48 -2.64 -4.89
N SER A 99 1.15 -1.37 -5.09
CA SER A 99 2.10 -0.28 -5.31
C SER A 99 2.86 0.06 -4.03
N ILE A 100 4.03 0.68 -4.19
CA ILE A 100 4.83 1.13 -3.05
C ILE A 100 4.01 2.07 -2.16
N MET A 101 3.26 2.99 -2.74
CA MET A 101 2.43 3.93 -1.99
C MET A 101 1.39 3.19 -1.14
N ASN A 102 0.68 2.23 -1.73
CA ASN A 102 -0.33 1.47 -1.00
C ASN A 102 0.29 0.58 0.08
N ARG A 103 1.48 0.03 -0.17
CA ARG A 103 2.24 -0.72 0.85
C ARG A 103 2.63 0.16 2.04
N ILE A 104 3.07 1.39 1.78
CA ILE A 104 3.40 2.36 2.83
C ILE A 104 2.16 2.70 3.65
N ILE A 105 1.04 2.96 2.99
CA ILE A 105 -0.23 3.26 3.65
C ILE A 105 -0.64 2.11 4.57
N LYS A 106 -0.66 0.89 4.06
CA LYS A 106 -1.03 -0.31 4.84
C LYS A 106 -0.12 -0.51 6.04
N SER A 107 1.19 -0.38 5.82
CA SER A 107 2.19 -0.57 6.89
C SER A 107 2.06 0.49 7.97
N THR A 108 1.80 1.74 7.59
CA THR A 108 1.61 2.83 8.56
C THR A 108 0.34 2.65 9.37
N VAL A 109 -0.75 2.23 8.74
CA VAL A 109 -2.00 1.93 9.46
C VAL A 109 -1.78 0.81 10.48
N GLU A 110 -1.02 -0.23 10.13
CA GLU A 110 -0.69 -1.32 11.05
C GLU A 110 0.05 -0.81 12.29
N ILE A 111 0.99 0.11 12.11
CA ILE A 111 1.69 0.74 13.24
C ILE A 111 0.73 1.56 14.09
N LEU A 112 -0.14 2.34 13.47
CA LEU A 112 -1.12 3.15 14.18
C LEU A 112 -2.12 2.31 14.96
N LEU A 113 -2.51 1.13 14.43
CA LEU A 113 -3.39 0.20 15.14
C LEU A 113 -2.77 -0.34 16.43
N ARG A 114 -1.45 -0.34 16.54
CA ARG A 114 -0.71 -0.73 17.74
C ARG A 114 -0.42 0.45 18.65
N SER A 115 -0.75 1.66 18.23
CA SER A 115 -0.49 2.89 18.98
C SER A 115 -1.66 3.24 19.87
N ASN A 116 -1.47 4.25 20.74
CA ASN A 116 -2.50 4.73 21.64
C ASN A 116 -3.48 5.66 20.90
N ILE A 117 -4.40 5.07 20.17
CA ILE A 117 -5.48 5.78 19.48
C ILE A 117 -6.84 5.26 19.97
N SER A 118 -7.91 6.02 19.73
CA SER A 118 -9.24 5.65 20.18
C SER A 118 -9.71 4.33 19.55
N LYS A 119 -10.56 3.59 20.27
CA LYS A 119 -11.14 2.33 19.80
C LYS A 119 -11.97 2.53 18.53
N GLN A 120 -12.68 3.65 18.45
CA GLN A 120 -13.50 3.97 17.28
C GLN A 120 -12.61 4.20 16.06
N ARG A 121 -11.48 4.89 16.23
CA ARG A 121 -10.51 5.12 15.16
C ARG A 121 -9.90 3.81 14.68
N LYS A 122 -9.52 2.95 15.60
CA LYS A 122 -9.01 1.61 15.27
C LYS A 122 -10.01 0.80 14.45
N LYS A 123 -11.28 0.84 14.86
CA LYS A 123 -12.36 0.15 14.16
C LYS A 123 -12.51 0.68 12.72
N ASN A 124 -12.51 1.99 12.56
CA ASN A 124 -12.64 2.62 11.24
C ASN A 124 -11.46 2.27 10.33
N LEU A 125 -10.24 2.32 10.85
CA LEU A 125 -9.04 1.95 10.09
C LEU A 125 -9.04 0.48 9.68
N ARG A 126 -9.47 -0.43 10.56
CA ARG A 126 -9.59 -1.85 10.22
C ARG A 126 -10.60 -2.09 9.10
N LYS A 127 -11.70 -1.37 9.08
CA LYS A 127 -12.67 -1.46 7.99
C LYS A 127 -12.08 -1.02 6.66
N LEU A 128 -11.31 0.06 6.66
CA LEU A 128 -10.64 0.54 5.46
C LEU A 128 -9.59 -0.45 4.96
N MET A 129 -8.88 -1.12 5.87
CA MET A 129 -7.85 -2.10 5.51
C MET A 129 -8.39 -3.37 4.86
N LEU A 130 -9.68 -3.65 4.95
CA LEU A 130 -10.29 -4.75 4.21
C LEU A 130 -10.12 -4.61 2.70
N TYR A 131 -10.02 -3.39 2.19
CA TYR A 131 -9.80 -3.10 0.76
C TYR A 131 -8.32 -3.23 0.35
N PHE A 132 -7.43 -3.46 1.30
CA PHE A 132 -5.99 -3.59 1.08
C PHE A 132 -5.51 -5.04 1.17
N SER A 133 -6.40 -6.01 1.01
CA SER A 133 -6.06 -7.44 1.15
C SER A 133 -4.98 -7.91 0.16
N GLU A 134 -4.95 -7.34 -1.04
CA GLU A 134 -3.96 -7.66 -2.08
C GLU A 134 -2.69 -6.79 -1.99
N VAL A 135 -2.61 -5.92 -0.99
CA VAL A 135 -1.46 -5.05 -0.77
C VAL A 135 -0.58 -5.68 0.32
N ASP A 136 0.71 -5.83 0.03
CA ASP A 136 1.68 -6.36 0.99
C ASP A 136 2.14 -5.27 1.95
N PHE A 137 2.67 -5.69 3.10
CA PHE A 137 3.42 -4.79 3.97
C PHE A 137 4.75 -4.45 3.30
N ILE A 138 5.26 -3.25 3.59
CA ILE A 138 6.59 -2.88 3.10
C ILE A 138 7.63 -3.67 3.90
N ASP A 139 8.67 -4.16 3.21
CA ASP A 139 9.81 -4.80 3.86
C ASP A 139 10.69 -3.69 4.44
N LEU A 140 10.93 -3.78 5.74
CA LEU A 140 11.67 -2.76 6.49
C LEU A 140 13.14 -3.13 6.70
N TYR A 141 13.56 -4.30 6.22
CA TYR A 141 14.91 -4.81 6.46
C TYR A 141 15.64 -5.15 5.17
#